data_955b2340ae38bd3e9a1d05434d5cc972
#
_entry.id   955b2340ae38bd3e9a1d05434d5cc972
#
_cell.length_a   1.000
_cell.length_b   1.000
_cell.length_c   1.000
_cell.angle_alpha   90.00
_cell.angle_beta   90.00
_cell.angle_gamma   90.00
#
_symmetry.space_group_name_H-M   'P 1'
#
loop_
_entity.id
_entity.type
_entity.pdbx_description
1 polymer ?
#
loop_
_entity_poly.entity_id
_entity_poly.type
_entity_poly.pdbx_seq_one_letter_code
_entity_poly.pdbx_strand_id
1 'polypeptide(L)'
;MKEILSKRNYREKHFLKENGEIEAHVYDHDIHFLKNNKFLEIDNTLIKVKDHFENKLNSFKSIFTKDDVKLTKDNYYLNISLLNKLNILPILENNHIIYKNLLNNIDINYNVIDNKVKESIIINRKPLLNKLIFIIDTNLSLQEDKNKIIAKDNNEVIFEIE
;
A
#
# COMPACT_ATOMS: atom_id res chain seq x y z
N MET A 1 -7.26 13.15 28.96
CA MET A 1 -6.77 11.79 28.64
C MET A 1 -5.48 11.90 27.84
N LYS A 2 -4.38 11.21 28.25
CA LYS A 2 -3.04 11.29 27.63
C LYS A 2 -2.59 9.90 27.22
N GLU A 3 -2.13 9.75 25.95
CA GLU A 3 -1.62 8.47 25.44
C GLU A 3 -0.29 8.08 26.12
N ILE A 4 -0.15 6.79 26.45
CA ILE A 4 1.03 6.18 27.03
C ILE A 4 1.82 5.50 25.90
N LEU A 5 2.72 6.27 25.27
CA LEU A 5 3.46 5.82 24.08
C LEU A 5 4.30 4.53 24.32
N SER A 6 4.79 4.32 25.54
CA SER A 6 5.56 3.11 25.90
C SER A 6 4.72 1.84 25.95
N LYS A 7 3.39 1.94 25.91
CA LYS A 7 2.44 0.82 25.88
C LYS A 7 1.86 0.55 24.49
N ARG A 8 2.34 1.28 23.46
CA ARG A 8 1.96 0.96 22.06
C ARG A 8 2.40 -0.43 21.69
N ASN A 9 1.55 -1.14 20.95
CA ASN A 9 1.92 -2.31 20.17
C ASN A 9 1.28 -2.20 18.78
N TYR A 10 1.30 -3.25 17.97
CA TYR A 10 0.77 -3.20 16.61
C TYR A 10 -0.69 -2.76 16.53
N ARG A 11 -1.53 -3.15 17.53
CA ARG A 11 -2.99 -3.02 17.48
C ARG A 11 -3.60 -2.32 18.69
N GLU A 12 -2.80 -1.70 19.56
CA GLU A 12 -3.32 -1.11 20.79
C GLU A 12 -2.76 0.27 21.06
N LYS A 13 -3.62 1.15 21.58
CA LYS A 13 -3.28 2.40 22.26
C LYS A 13 -3.76 2.36 23.70
N HIS A 14 -2.96 2.88 24.60
CA HIS A 14 -3.31 3.00 26.02
C HIS A 14 -3.31 4.46 26.45
N PHE A 15 -4.31 4.83 27.22
CA PHE A 15 -4.51 6.21 27.64
C PHE A 15 -4.63 6.28 29.17
N LEU A 16 -3.91 7.25 29.78
CA LEU A 16 -4.08 7.59 31.18
C LEU A 16 -5.22 8.62 31.31
N LYS A 17 -6.25 8.28 32.11
CA LYS A 17 -7.36 9.15 32.45
C LYS A 17 -6.98 10.10 33.59
N GLU A 18 -7.78 11.13 33.81
CA GLU A 18 -7.58 12.09 34.90
C GLU A 18 -7.75 11.46 36.28
N ASN A 19 -8.58 10.42 36.38
CA ASN A 19 -8.78 9.65 37.61
C ASN A 19 -7.69 8.62 37.92
N GLY A 20 -6.64 8.54 37.05
CA GLY A 20 -5.52 7.59 37.20
C GLY A 20 -5.75 6.21 36.59
N GLU A 21 -6.93 5.93 36.05
CA GLU A 21 -7.21 4.68 35.36
C GLU A 21 -6.53 4.62 33.99
N ILE A 22 -6.23 3.41 33.53
CA ILE A 22 -5.71 3.18 32.17
C ILE A 22 -6.84 2.58 31.33
N GLU A 23 -7.09 3.19 30.18
CA GLU A 23 -8.00 2.70 29.15
C GLU A 23 -7.20 2.18 27.97
N ALA A 24 -7.51 0.95 27.49
CA ALA A 24 -6.91 0.35 26.31
C ALA A 24 -7.91 0.40 25.15
N HIS A 25 -7.46 0.91 24.00
CA HIS A 25 -8.16 0.82 22.72
C HIS A 25 -7.50 -0.28 21.89
N VAL A 26 -8.25 -1.31 21.54
CA VAL A 26 -7.80 -2.46 20.77
C VAL A 26 -8.46 -2.42 19.39
N TYR A 27 -7.67 -2.62 18.35
CA TYR A 27 -8.06 -2.58 16.95
C TYR A 27 -7.96 -3.98 16.32
N ASP A 28 -8.75 -4.26 15.31
CA ASP A 28 -8.77 -5.52 14.57
C ASP A 28 -7.67 -5.60 13.48
N HIS A 29 -7.00 -4.47 13.22
CA HIS A 29 -5.91 -4.33 12.26
C HIS A 29 -4.71 -3.62 12.89
N ASP A 30 -3.58 -3.63 12.20
CA ASP A 30 -2.37 -2.96 12.67
C ASP A 30 -2.49 -1.45 12.45
N ILE A 31 -2.41 -0.68 13.53
CA ILE A 31 -2.43 0.79 13.56
C ILE A 31 -1.03 1.39 13.79
N HIS A 32 -0.07 0.55 14.14
CA HIS A 32 1.31 0.90 14.32
C HIS A 32 2.24 -0.08 13.62
N PHE A 33 3.44 0.36 13.30
CA PHE A 33 4.53 -0.48 12.85
C PHE A 33 5.81 -0.18 13.66
N LEU A 34 6.68 -1.18 13.79
CA LEU A 34 7.92 -1.04 14.52
C LEU A 34 9.04 -0.49 13.63
N LYS A 35 9.66 0.63 14.05
CA LYS A 35 10.84 1.19 13.39
C LYS A 35 11.82 1.68 14.45
N ASN A 36 13.07 1.23 14.37
CA ASN A 36 14.12 1.59 15.33
C ASN A 36 13.68 1.38 16.80
N ASN A 37 13.08 0.25 17.10
CA ASN A 37 12.53 -0.14 18.41
C ASN A 37 11.46 0.81 18.97
N LYS A 38 10.77 1.55 18.09
CA LYS A 38 9.64 2.41 18.46
C LYS A 38 8.42 2.10 17.59
N PHE A 39 7.25 2.04 18.22
CA PHE A 39 5.99 1.95 17.50
C PHE A 39 5.58 3.33 16.96
N LEU A 40 5.52 3.43 15.64
CA LEU A 40 5.03 4.61 14.92
C LEU A 40 3.62 4.34 14.43
N GLU A 41 2.79 5.37 14.41
CA GLU A 41 1.43 5.29 13.91
C GLU A 41 1.42 5.20 12.38
N ILE A 42 0.59 4.32 11.84
CA ILE A 42 0.37 4.20 10.39
C ILE A 42 -0.44 5.41 9.93
N ASP A 43 0.06 6.12 8.92
CA ASP A 43 -0.64 7.19 8.22
C ASP A 43 -0.61 6.91 6.72
N ASN A 44 -1.69 6.35 6.21
CA ASN A 44 -1.87 6.02 4.79
C ASN A 44 -2.43 7.18 3.96
N THR A 45 -2.44 8.41 4.50
CA THR A 45 -2.80 9.58 3.71
C THR A 45 -1.88 9.68 2.50
N LEU A 46 -2.46 9.73 1.32
CA LEU A 46 -1.73 9.90 0.07
C LEU A 46 -1.40 11.37 -0.12
N ILE A 47 -0.15 11.67 -0.42
CA ILE A 47 0.37 13.01 -0.64
C ILE A 47 1.08 13.10 -1.97
N LYS A 48 1.06 14.30 -2.58
CA LYS A 48 1.83 14.59 -3.78
C LYS A 48 3.25 14.98 -3.39
N VAL A 49 4.23 14.29 -3.99
CA VAL A 49 5.67 14.56 -3.82
C VAL A 49 6.28 14.73 -5.21
N LYS A 50 6.60 15.96 -5.59
CA LYS A 50 7.11 16.30 -6.95
C LYS A 50 6.16 15.82 -8.05
N ASP A 51 6.52 14.77 -8.76
CA ASP A 51 5.86 14.20 -9.95
C ASP A 51 5.10 12.89 -9.68
N HIS A 52 5.04 12.46 -8.42
CA HIS A 52 4.35 11.24 -8.01
C HIS A 52 3.47 11.45 -6.77
N PHE A 53 2.72 10.42 -6.41
CA PHE A 53 2.00 10.34 -5.12
C PHE A 53 2.58 9.22 -4.27
N GLU A 54 2.52 9.37 -2.94
CA GLU A 54 2.97 8.33 -2.01
C GLU A 54 2.16 8.36 -0.71
N ASN A 55 2.16 7.25 0.05
CA ASN A 55 1.61 7.24 1.40
C ASN A 55 2.60 7.92 2.38
N LYS A 56 2.06 8.62 3.38
CA LYS A 56 2.87 9.39 4.33
C LYS A 56 3.80 8.51 5.18
N LEU A 57 3.23 7.56 5.93
CA LEU A 57 3.98 6.80 6.93
C LEU A 57 3.40 5.40 7.13
N ASN A 58 4.19 4.38 6.83
CA ASN A 58 3.86 2.97 7.06
C ASN A 58 5.16 2.15 7.13
N SER A 59 5.05 0.85 7.40
CA SER A 59 6.15 -0.12 7.30
C SER A 59 6.69 -0.29 5.87
N PHE A 60 5.95 0.19 4.87
CA PHE A 60 6.33 0.23 3.46
C PHE A 60 5.96 1.58 2.84
N LYS A 61 6.56 1.89 1.70
CA LYS A 61 6.15 2.99 0.83
C LYS A 61 5.45 2.46 -0.39
N SER A 62 4.33 3.07 -0.74
CA SER A 62 3.69 2.93 -2.05
C SER A 62 3.90 4.22 -2.82
N ILE A 63 4.43 4.14 -4.03
CA ILE A 63 4.76 5.27 -4.90
C ILE A 63 4.01 5.06 -6.21
N PHE A 64 3.23 6.05 -6.61
CA PHE A 64 2.37 6.02 -7.78
C PHE A 64 2.87 7.03 -8.80
N THR A 65 3.47 6.54 -9.88
CA THR A 65 4.02 7.36 -10.96
C THR A 65 3.16 7.24 -12.22
N LYS A 66 3.51 7.94 -13.28
CA LYS A 66 2.90 7.74 -14.61
C LYS A 66 3.28 6.38 -15.24
N ASP A 67 4.39 5.78 -14.80
CA ASP A 67 4.96 4.59 -15.41
C ASP A 67 4.63 3.30 -14.67
N ASP A 68 4.56 3.36 -13.35
CA ASP A 68 4.41 2.18 -12.49
C ASP A 68 3.78 2.50 -11.13
N VAL A 69 3.46 1.45 -10.42
CA VAL A 69 3.21 1.46 -8.97
C VAL A 69 4.35 0.73 -8.31
N LYS A 70 5.08 1.44 -7.45
CA LYS A 70 6.25 0.91 -6.76
C LYS A 70 5.95 0.74 -5.27
N LEU A 71 6.20 -0.45 -4.75
CA LEU A 71 6.23 -0.73 -3.32
C LEU A 71 7.69 -0.86 -2.88
N THR A 72 8.04 -0.25 -1.75
CA THR A 72 9.37 -0.41 -1.15
C THR A 72 9.27 -0.70 0.34
N LYS A 73 10.10 -1.61 0.82
CA LYS A 73 10.26 -1.95 2.23
C LYS A 73 11.73 -2.24 2.49
N ASP A 74 12.36 -1.42 3.33
CA ASP A 74 13.81 -1.48 3.57
C ASP A 74 14.61 -1.38 2.24
N ASN A 75 15.38 -2.39 1.88
CA ASN A 75 16.17 -2.46 0.65
C ASN A 75 15.46 -3.20 -0.49
N TYR A 76 14.21 -3.64 -0.27
CA TYR A 76 13.42 -4.38 -1.24
C TYR A 76 12.47 -3.49 -2.01
N TYR A 77 12.22 -3.86 -3.26
CA TYR A 77 11.23 -3.18 -4.08
C TYR A 77 10.41 -4.16 -4.93
N LEU A 78 9.22 -3.72 -5.28
CA LEU A 78 8.30 -4.38 -6.20
C LEU A 78 7.68 -3.30 -7.08
N ASN A 79 8.04 -3.26 -8.36
CA ASN A 79 7.43 -2.39 -9.37
C ASN A 79 6.38 -3.17 -10.15
N ILE A 80 5.20 -2.61 -10.28
CA ILE A 80 4.10 -3.21 -11.04
C ILE A 80 3.69 -2.22 -12.13
N SER A 81 3.72 -2.65 -13.38
CA SER A 81 3.27 -1.85 -14.52
C SER A 81 2.35 -2.65 -15.42
N LEU A 82 1.41 -1.99 -16.08
CA LEU A 82 0.49 -2.61 -17.03
C LEU A 82 1.08 -2.55 -18.44
N LEU A 83 1.15 -3.69 -19.12
CA LEU A 83 1.65 -3.77 -20.49
C LEU A 83 0.73 -3.00 -21.46
N ASN A 84 1.32 -2.24 -22.38
CA ASN A 84 0.61 -1.44 -23.39
C ASN A 84 -0.31 -0.36 -22.83
N LYS A 85 -0.08 0.07 -21.58
CA LYS A 85 -0.81 1.20 -21.00
C LYS A 85 -0.52 2.52 -21.72
N LEU A 86 -1.46 3.45 -21.65
CA LEU A 86 -1.24 4.82 -22.07
C LEU A 86 -0.37 5.56 -21.04
N ASN A 87 0.35 6.58 -21.51
CA ASN A 87 1.18 7.43 -20.63
C ASN A 87 0.31 8.48 -19.93
N ILE A 88 -0.35 8.08 -18.85
CA ILE A 88 -1.34 8.87 -18.10
C ILE A 88 -0.80 9.21 -16.73
N LEU A 89 -0.88 10.50 -16.37
CA LEU A 89 -0.58 10.93 -15.00
C LEU A 89 -1.71 10.50 -14.07
N PRO A 90 -1.40 9.92 -12.91
CA PRO A 90 -2.41 9.63 -11.91
C PRO A 90 -2.97 10.92 -11.31
N ILE A 91 -4.21 10.83 -10.82
CA ILE A 91 -4.85 11.89 -10.05
C ILE A 91 -5.19 11.38 -8.65
N LEU A 92 -5.19 12.28 -7.67
CA LEU A 92 -5.58 12.01 -6.30
C LEU A 92 -6.98 12.55 -6.04
N GLU A 93 -7.93 11.67 -5.74
CA GLU A 93 -9.30 12.01 -5.34
C GLU A 93 -9.70 11.20 -4.10
N ASN A 94 -10.16 11.85 -3.02
CA ASN A 94 -10.67 11.19 -1.80
C ASN A 94 -9.71 10.11 -1.26
N ASN A 95 -8.42 10.39 -1.23
CA ASN A 95 -7.36 9.45 -0.81
C ASN A 95 -7.23 8.20 -1.69
N HIS A 96 -7.66 8.26 -2.96
CA HIS A 96 -7.46 7.24 -3.97
C HIS A 96 -6.59 7.77 -5.11
N ILE A 97 -5.72 6.94 -5.64
CA ILE A 97 -4.97 7.22 -6.87
C ILE A 97 -5.74 6.62 -8.04
N ILE A 98 -6.06 7.46 -9.01
CA ILE A 98 -6.89 7.09 -10.15
C ILE A 98 -6.12 7.31 -11.44
N TYR A 99 -5.96 6.25 -12.22
CA TYR A 99 -5.48 6.28 -13.60
C TYR A 99 -6.67 6.16 -14.53
N LYS A 100 -7.19 7.30 -15.02
CA LYS A 100 -8.36 7.31 -15.90
C LYS A 100 -7.96 6.93 -17.32
N ASN A 101 -8.66 5.94 -17.88
CA ASN A 101 -8.45 5.49 -19.26
C ASN A 101 -7.01 4.99 -19.51
N LEU A 102 -6.42 4.33 -18.53
CA LEU A 102 -5.03 3.81 -18.61
C LEU A 102 -4.86 2.82 -19.75
N LEU A 103 -5.90 2.05 -20.06
CA LEU A 103 -6.15 1.36 -21.31
C LEU A 103 -7.52 1.81 -21.84
N ASN A 104 -7.78 1.61 -23.12
CA ASN A 104 -9.05 2.03 -23.73
C ASN A 104 -10.25 1.47 -22.95
N ASN A 105 -11.07 2.37 -22.37
CA ASN A 105 -12.21 2.10 -21.50
C ASN A 105 -11.92 1.41 -20.18
N ILE A 106 -10.68 1.45 -19.70
CA ILE A 106 -10.28 0.86 -18.43
C ILE A 106 -9.61 1.90 -17.55
N ASP A 107 -10.17 2.11 -16.36
CA ASP A 107 -9.55 2.89 -15.30
C ASP A 107 -8.96 1.94 -14.26
N ILE A 108 -7.91 2.37 -13.58
CA ILE A 108 -7.36 1.64 -12.44
C ILE A 108 -7.29 2.58 -11.25
N ASN A 109 -7.85 2.13 -10.13
CA ASN A 109 -7.83 2.85 -8.87
C ASN A 109 -7.00 2.10 -7.84
N TYR A 110 -6.18 2.84 -7.10
CA TYR A 110 -5.42 2.31 -5.98
C TYR A 110 -5.81 3.01 -4.68
N ASN A 111 -5.86 2.22 -3.61
CA ASN A 111 -6.05 2.71 -2.25
C ASN A 111 -5.06 2.03 -1.32
N VAL A 112 -4.50 2.78 -0.36
CA VAL A 112 -3.62 2.22 0.68
C VAL A 112 -4.43 2.08 1.95
N ILE A 113 -4.65 0.84 2.38
CA ILE A 113 -5.45 0.50 3.56
C ILE A 113 -4.61 -0.41 4.44
N ASP A 114 -4.49 -0.07 5.72
CA ASP A 114 -3.71 -0.84 6.70
C ASP A 114 -2.27 -1.08 6.21
N ASN A 115 -1.89 -2.32 6.00
CA ASN A 115 -0.59 -2.74 5.46
C ASN A 115 -0.67 -3.23 4.00
N LYS A 116 -1.68 -2.79 3.23
CA LYS A 116 -1.96 -3.25 1.86
C LYS A 116 -2.14 -2.10 0.88
N VAL A 117 -1.82 -2.36 -0.37
CA VAL A 117 -2.28 -1.57 -1.51
C VAL A 117 -3.35 -2.36 -2.22
N LYS A 118 -4.56 -1.81 -2.28
CA LYS A 118 -5.69 -2.41 -2.99
C LYS A 118 -5.81 -1.80 -4.37
N GLU A 119 -5.82 -2.66 -5.40
CA GLU A 119 -6.13 -2.29 -6.78
C GLU A 119 -7.60 -2.57 -7.09
N SER A 120 -8.21 -1.71 -7.89
CA SER A 120 -9.54 -1.89 -8.45
C SER A 120 -9.52 -1.53 -9.93
N ILE A 121 -9.86 -2.49 -10.78
CA ILE A 121 -9.95 -2.32 -12.23
C ILE A 121 -11.40 -2.02 -12.61
N ILE A 122 -11.63 -0.85 -13.22
CA ILE A 122 -12.95 -0.38 -13.63
C ILE A 122 -13.05 -0.47 -15.14
N ILE A 123 -13.95 -1.32 -15.62
CA ILE A 123 -14.21 -1.51 -17.05
C ILE A 123 -15.42 -0.67 -17.44
N ASN A 124 -15.20 0.49 -18.07
CA ASN A 124 -16.25 1.46 -18.42
C ASN A 124 -17.10 0.99 -19.61
N ARG A 125 -16.54 0.19 -20.51
CA ARG A 125 -17.22 -0.47 -21.63
C ARG A 125 -16.53 -1.78 -21.93
N LYS A 126 -17.24 -2.70 -22.59
CA LYS A 126 -16.64 -3.98 -23.01
C LYS A 126 -15.33 -3.72 -23.77
N PRO A 127 -14.18 -4.14 -23.22
CA PRO A 127 -12.89 -3.92 -23.85
C PRO A 127 -12.72 -4.87 -25.05
N LEU A 128 -11.88 -4.47 -25.99
CA LEU A 128 -11.44 -5.36 -27.08
C LEU A 128 -10.42 -6.40 -26.57
N LEU A 129 -9.86 -6.18 -25.37
CA LEU A 129 -8.90 -7.05 -24.73
C LEU A 129 -9.61 -8.13 -23.92
N ASN A 130 -9.12 -9.35 -24.00
CA ASN A 130 -9.59 -10.47 -23.19
C ASN A 130 -8.70 -10.77 -21.98
N LYS A 131 -7.59 -10.04 -21.82
CA LYS A 131 -6.64 -10.18 -20.70
C LYS A 131 -5.92 -8.86 -20.43
N LEU A 132 -5.55 -8.65 -19.18
CA LEU A 132 -4.59 -7.64 -18.74
C LEU A 132 -3.28 -8.33 -18.38
N ILE A 133 -2.16 -7.76 -18.75
CA ILE A 133 -0.84 -8.30 -18.47
C ILE A 133 -0.08 -7.29 -17.64
N PHE A 134 0.24 -7.67 -16.41
CA PHE A 134 1.08 -6.89 -15.52
C PHE A 134 2.53 -7.39 -15.60
N ILE A 135 3.45 -6.45 -15.60
CA ILE A 135 4.87 -6.70 -15.56
C ILE A 135 5.34 -6.40 -14.15
N ILE A 136 6.05 -7.35 -13.55
CA ILE A 136 6.63 -7.21 -12.22
C ILE A 136 8.15 -7.14 -12.38
N ASP A 137 8.75 -6.06 -11.84
CA ASP A 137 10.19 -5.89 -11.69
C ASP A 137 10.52 -5.78 -10.21
N THR A 138 11.46 -6.59 -9.72
CA THR A 138 11.79 -6.68 -8.30
C THR A 138 13.19 -7.25 -8.10
N ASN A 139 13.82 -6.93 -6.97
CA ASN A 139 15.07 -7.58 -6.51
C ASN A 139 14.81 -8.81 -5.63
N LEU A 140 13.57 -9.31 -5.58
CA LEU A 140 13.14 -10.47 -4.81
C LEU A 140 12.94 -11.69 -5.72
N SER A 141 12.98 -12.88 -5.12
CA SER A 141 12.57 -14.11 -5.80
C SER A 141 11.05 -14.21 -5.81
N LEU A 142 10.48 -14.45 -7.00
CA LEU A 142 9.04 -14.63 -7.17
C LEU A 142 8.69 -16.12 -7.16
N GLN A 143 7.66 -16.47 -6.41
CA GLN A 143 7.11 -17.83 -6.36
C GLN A 143 5.59 -17.75 -6.47
N GLU A 144 5.02 -18.57 -7.34
CA GLU A 144 3.57 -18.79 -7.42
C GLU A 144 3.13 -19.73 -6.29
N ASP A 145 2.09 -19.36 -5.55
CA ASP A 145 1.42 -20.20 -4.57
C ASP A 145 -0.09 -20.07 -4.73
N LYS A 146 -0.71 -21.05 -5.36
CA LYS A 146 -2.16 -21.09 -5.71
C LYS A 146 -2.56 -19.87 -6.55
N ASN A 147 -3.25 -18.91 -5.94
CA ASN A 147 -3.76 -17.71 -6.61
C ASN A 147 -2.94 -16.45 -6.24
N LYS A 148 -1.74 -16.63 -5.67
CA LYS A 148 -0.90 -15.55 -5.16
C LYS A 148 0.48 -15.61 -5.77
N ILE A 149 1.12 -14.46 -5.87
CA ILE A 149 2.55 -14.36 -6.14
C ILE A 149 3.24 -13.89 -4.86
N ILE A 150 4.16 -14.70 -4.38
CA ILE A 150 4.95 -14.42 -3.19
C ILE A 150 6.30 -13.88 -3.63
N ALA A 151 6.63 -12.67 -3.21
CA ALA A 151 7.94 -12.04 -3.40
C ALA A 151 8.75 -12.15 -2.09
N LYS A 152 9.86 -12.89 -2.12
CA LYS A 152 10.63 -13.24 -0.92
C LYS A 152 12.13 -13.06 -1.09
N ASP A 153 12.78 -12.76 0.03
CA ASP A 153 14.23 -12.90 0.18
C ASP A 153 14.51 -14.15 1.04
N ASN A 154 15.23 -15.10 0.44
CA ASN A 154 15.45 -16.43 1.05
C ASN A 154 14.12 -17.08 1.47
N ASN A 155 13.83 -17.17 2.77
CA ASN A 155 12.61 -17.77 3.33
C ASN A 155 11.63 -16.71 3.89
N GLU A 156 11.99 -15.42 3.88
CA GLU A 156 11.15 -14.34 4.39
C GLU A 156 10.26 -13.78 3.28
N VAL A 157 8.96 -13.75 3.52
CA VAL A 157 7.98 -13.10 2.62
C VAL A 157 8.02 -11.60 2.85
N ILE A 158 8.37 -10.86 1.81
CA ILE A 158 8.46 -9.39 1.85
C ILE A 158 7.17 -8.76 1.31
N PHE A 159 6.70 -9.25 0.14
CA PHE A 159 5.43 -8.84 -0.46
C PHE A 159 4.62 -10.05 -0.92
N GLU A 160 3.30 -9.86 -0.93
CA GLU A 160 2.34 -10.84 -1.45
C GLU A 160 1.37 -10.12 -2.39
N ILE A 161 1.12 -10.69 -3.57
CA ILE A 161 0.17 -10.20 -4.58
C ILE A 161 -0.95 -11.23 -4.69
N GLU A 162 -2.18 -10.82 -4.40
CA GLU A 162 -3.41 -11.64 -4.47
C GLU A 162 -4.21 -11.33 -5.74
#